data_d9711a04ff2bc0b37834efa77d01603d
#
_entry.id   d9711a04ff2bc0b37834efa77d01603d
#
_cell.length_a   1.000
_cell.length_b   1.000
_cell.length_c   1.000
_cell.angle_alpha   90.00
_cell.angle_beta   90.00
_cell.angle_gamma   90.00
#
_symmetry.space_group_name_H-M   'P 1'
#
loop_
_entity.id
_entity.type
_entity.pdbx_description
1 polymer ?
#
loop_
_entity_poly.entity_id
_entity_poly.type
_entity_poly.pdbx_seq_one_letter_code
_entity_poly.pdbx_strand_id
1 'polypeptide(L)'
;PFTAYLRAYCEAAWETETRTLRLDSTTLPLGRAETSSKEYLPFPALLGGVLTAAEAESGPFQVLLPSTQGAEADGQYPWGVETVLERQGLCRVKVIAPELETLPERCPEPDLLFRAFLVGDLLLCAPPEQRDALAPAGVPGWAELETLAAHIGAIPPEGRTLGIVGEPFTLFTLHDGVPDTLEQEGWRLLRAPLSEYLWFLWRDAGSSACREWAGRVEVLGHSRLGRSE
;
A
#
# COMPACT_ATOMS: atom_id res chain seq x y z
N PRO A 1 2.54 -7.25 -3.81
CA PRO A 1 1.64 -8.10 -2.99
C PRO A 1 0.43 -7.33 -2.45
N PHE A 2 0.58 -6.10 -1.88
CA PHE A 2 -0.50 -5.32 -1.25
C PHE A 2 -1.75 -5.16 -2.11
N THR A 3 -1.57 -4.86 -3.38
CA THR A 3 -2.64 -4.51 -4.32
C THR A 3 -3.78 -5.51 -4.36
N ALA A 4 -3.46 -6.81 -4.40
CA ALA A 4 -4.46 -7.87 -4.46
C ALA A 4 -5.30 -7.91 -3.17
N TYR A 5 -4.67 -7.78 -2.02
CA TYR A 5 -5.33 -7.87 -0.71
C TYR A 5 -6.10 -6.60 -0.36
N LEU A 6 -5.57 -5.43 -0.69
CA LEU A 6 -6.30 -4.17 -0.52
C LEU A 6 -7.52 -4.10 -1.45
N ARG A 7 -7.40 -4.60 -2.68
CA ARG A 7 -8.54 -4.74 -3.58
C ARG A 7 -9.58 -5.68 -3.00
N ALA A 8 -9.18 -6.87 -2.54
CA ALA A 8 -10.09 -7.83 -1.92
C ALA A 8 -10.77 -7.26 -0.67
N TYR A 9 -10.05 -6.48 0.15
CA TYR A 9 -10.63 -5.72 1.25
C TYR A 9 -11.68 -4.74 0.74
N CYS A 10 -11.36 -3.89 -0.22
CA CYS A 10 -12.28 -2.88 -0.76
C CYS A 10 -13.55 -3.53 -1.34
N GLU A 11 -13.40 -4.60 -2.11
CA GLU A 11 -14.53 -5.34 -2.69
C GLU A 11 -15.44 -5.95 -1.61
N ALA A 12 -14.86 -6.49 -0.53
CA ALA A 12 -15.62 -7.06 0.57
C ALA A 12 -16.27 -5.98 1.46
N ALA A 13 -15.55 -4.91 1.77
CA ALA A 13 -15.98 -3.89 2.72
C ALA A 13 -17.01 -2.91 2.13
N TRP A 14 -16.94 -2.64 0.84
CA TRP A 14 -17.85 -1.69 0.15
C TRP A 14 -18.76 -2.33 -0.89
N GLU A 15 -18.72 -3.65 -1.04
CA GLU A 15 -19.55 -4.40 -2.00
C GLU A 15 -19.51 -3.81 -3.42
N THR A 16 -18.32 -3.36 -3.85
CA THR A 16 -18.14 -2.69 -5.14
C THR A 16 -16.93 -3.23 -5.89
N GLU A 17 -17.04 -3.29 -7.21
CA GLU A 17 -15.89 -3.65 -8.05
C GLU A 17 -14.77 -2.63 -7.85
N THR A 18 -13.57 -3.14 -7.55
CA THR A 18 -12.40 -2.32 -7.28
C THR A 18 -11.28 -2.63 -8.27
N ARG A 19 -10.68 -1.59 -8.83
CA ARG A 19 -9.53 -1.69 -9.71
C ARG A 19 -8.37 -0.87 -9.17
N THR A 20 -7.17 -1.31 -9.44
CA THR A 20 -5.96 -0.59 -9.04
C THR A 20 -5.57 0.40 -10.11
N LEU A 21 -5.20 1.60 -9.70
CA LEU A 21 -4.59 2.56 -10.61
C LEU A 21 -3.25 2.03 -11.12
N ARG A 22 -3.02 2.18 -12.40
CA ARG A 22 -1.73 1.91 -13.01
C ARG A 22 -0.83 3.12 -12.83
N LEU A 23 0.32 2.92 -12.18
CA LEU A 23 1.30 3.97 -11.90
C LEU A 23 2.66 3.50 -12.43
N ASP A 24 2.96 3.84 -13.66
CA ASP A 24 4.19 3.41 -14.35
C ASP A 24 4.72 4.48 -15.32
N SER A 25 5.76 4.16 -16.04
CA SER A 25 6.38 5.02 -17.04
C SER A 25 5.44 5.43 -18.17
N THR A 26 4.36 4.69 -18.43
CA THR A 26 3.39 5.01 -19.48
C THR A 26 2.34 6.02 -19.03
N THR A 27 2.00 6.06 -17.74
CA THR A 27 1.02 7.00 -17.17
C THR A 27 1.66 8.30 -16.68
N LEU A 28 2.92 8.27 -16.26
CA LEU A 28 3.66 9.42 -15.74
C LEU A 28 3.66 10.65 -16.67
N PRO A 29 3.82 10.53 -18.01
CA PRO A 29 3.82 11.70 -18.91
C PRO A 29 2.50 12.49 -18.85
N LEU A 30 1.35 11.83 -18.69
CA LEU A 30 0.05 12.51 -18.57
C LEU A 30 -0.01 13.36 -17.30
N GLY A 31 0.42 12.83 -16.17
CA GLY A 31 0.48 13.60 -14.93
C GLY A 31 1.48 14.76 -15.01
N ARG A 32 2.64 14.54 -15.63
CA ARG A 32 3.64 15.60 -15.83
C ARG A 32 3.18 16.73 -16.73
N ALA A 33 2.32 16.47 -17.69
CA ALA A 33 1.75 17.50 -18.56
C ALA A 33 0.83 18.46 -17.78
N GLU A 34 0.27 18.03 -16.66
CA GLU A 34 -0.67 18.79 -15.83
C GLU A 34 -0.03 19.40 -14.58
N THR A 35 1.25 19.11 -14.33
CA THR A 35 1.99 19.55 -13.14
C THR A 35 3.19 20.39 -13.50
N SER A 36 3.74 21.11 -12.53
CA SER A 36 4.99 21.84 -12.73
C SER A 36 6.19 20.87 -12.73
N SER A 37 7.30 21.28 -13.37
CA SER A 37 8.53 20.48 -13.39
C SER A 37 9.19 20.35 -12.00
N LYS A 38 8.69 21.09 -11.01
CA LYS A 38 9.18 21.08 -9.62
C LYS A 38 8.34 20.21 -8.69
N GLU A 39 7.24 19.65 -9.22
CA GLU A 39 6.41 18.75 -8.42
C GLU A 39 7.16 17.48 -8.06
N TYR A 40 6.89 17.04 -6.84
CA TYR A 40 7.43 15.81 -6.31
C TYR A 40 6.91 14.60 -7.10
N LEU A 41 7.80 13.72 -7.52
CA LEU A 41 7.50 12.64 -8.48
C LEU A 41 6.26 11.78 -8.15
N PRO A 42 5.96 11.44 -6.90
CA PRO A 42 4.74 10.72 -6.54
C PRO A 42 3.46 11.38 -7.06
N PHE A 43 3.33 12.70 -6.96
CA PHE A 43 2.12 13.40 -7.40
C PHE A 43 1.85 13.29 -8.90
N PRO A 44 2.79 13.61 -9.82
CA PRO A 44 2.60 13.38 -11.25
C PRO A 44 2.32 11.91 -11.59
N ALA A 45 2.94 10.96 -10.93
CA ALA A 45 2.69 9.54 -11.16
C ALA A 45 1.25 9.16 -10.80
N LEU A 46 0.78 9.58 -9.62
CA LEU A 46 -0.58 9.36 -9.14
C LEU A 46 -1.61 10.01 -10.08
N LEU A 47 -1.41 11.29 -10.41
CA LEU A 47 -2.28 12.04 -11.29
C LEU A 47 -2.37 11.40 -12.68
N GLY A 48 -1.24 10.95 -13.23
CA GLY A 48 -1.22 10.24 -14.51
C GLY A 48 -2.03 8.95 -14.49
N GLY A 49 -1.96 8.19 -13.40
CA GLY A 49 -2.80 7.00 -13.20
C GLY A 49 -4.29 7.32 -13.15
N VAL A 50 -4.68 8.39 -12.44
CA VAL A 50 -6.08 8.84 -12.38
C VAL A 50 -6.59 9.30 -13.74
N LEU A 51 -5.80 10.10 -14.46
CA LEU A 51 -6.17 10.58 -15.80
C LEU A 51 -6.31 9.42 -16.79
N THR A 52 -5.38 8.46 -16.76
CA THR A 52 -5.47 7.25 -17.60
C THR A 52 -6.74 6.45 -17.31
N ALA A 53 -7.09 6.27 -16.02
CA ALA A 53 -8.34 5.62 -15.66
C ALA A 53 -9.56 6.41 -16.14
N ALA A 54 -9.51 7.75 -16.04
CA ALA A 54 -10.57 8.62 -16.51
C ALA A 54 -10.76 8.57 -18.03
N GLU A 55 -9.71 8.39 -18.82
CA GLU A 55 -9.79 8.19 -20.26
C GLU A 55 -10.38 6.83 -20.63
N ALA A 56 -10.04 5.80 -19.87
CA ALA A 56 -10.49 4.43 -20.15
C ALA A 56 -11.95 4.17 -19.76
N GLU A 57 -12.44 4.85 -18.71
CA GLU A 57 -13.79 4.65 -18.17
C GLU A 57 -14.74 5.75 -18.63
N SER A 58 -15.84 5.37 -19.27
CA SER A 58 -16.87 6.33 -19.71
C SER A 58 -17.89 6.69 -18.64
N GLY A 59 -18.08 5.82 -17.65
CA GLY A 59 -19.01 5.99 -16.54
C GLY A 59 -18.43 6.76 -15.35
N PRO A 60 -19.26 7.12 -14.35
CA PRO A 60 -18.79 7.69 -13.11
C PRO A 60 -18.04 6.64 -12.27
N PHE A 61 -16.96 7.06 -11.64
CA PHE A 61 -16.21 6.24 -10.68
C PHE A 61 -15.60 7.08 -9.56
N GLN A 62 -15.11 6.40 -8.53
CA GLN A 62 -14.46 7.02 -7.39
C GLN A 62 -13.01 6.56 -7.31
N VAL A 63 -12.13 7.46 -6.92
CA VAL A 63 -10.71 7.19 -6.68
C VAL A 63 -10.45 7.32 -5.18
N LEU A 64 -10.01 6.25 -4.55
CA LEU A 64 -9.60 6.24 -3.15
C LEU A 64 -8.14 6.67 -3.06
N LEU A 65 -7.89 7.84 -2.49
CA LEU A 65 -6.57 8.42 -2.28
C LEU A 65 -6.43 8.79 -0.81
N PRO A 66 -5.93 7.90 0.06
CA PRO A 66 -5.69 8.25 1.45
C PRO A 66 -4.80 9.48 1.57
N SER A 67 -5.12 10.35 2.53
CA SER A 67 -4.36 11.56 2.85
C SER A 67 -3.74 11.44 4.24
N THR A 68 -2.75 12.26 4.53
CA THR A 68 -2.15 12.40 5.87
C THR A 68 -2.45 13.78 6.43
N GLN A 69 -2.51 13.89 7.77
CA GLN A 69 -2.52 15.17 8.46
C GLN A 69 -1.09 15.70 8.59
N GLY A 70 -0.95 17.02 8.51
CA GLY A 70 0.33 17.66 8.76
C GLY A 70 0.98 18.27 7.53
N ALA A 71 2.30 18.43 7.60
CA ALA A 71 3.09 19.15 6.61
C ALA A 71 3.54 18.30 5.41
N GLU A 72 3.20 17.02 5.40
CA GLU A 72 3.62 16.11 4.33
C GLU A 72 2.91 16.43 3.01
N ALA A 73 3.65 16.34 1.92
CA ALA A 73 3.14 16.69 0.59
C ALA A 73 1.98 15.80 0.13
N ASP A 74 1.97 14.55 0.55
CA ASP A 74 0.95 13.55 0.20
C ASP A 74 -0.44 13.90 0.75
N GLY A 75 -0.53 14.62 1.86
CA GLY A 75 -1.78 15.18 2.37
C GLY A 75 -2.46 16.15 1.40
N GLN A 76 -1.72 16.73 0.45
CA GLN A 76 -2.22 17.66 -0.57
C GLN A 76 -2.62 16.96 -1.89
N TYR A 77 -2.22 15.70 -2.11
CA TYR A 77 -2.46 15.02 -3.37
C TYR A 77 -3.93 14.88 -3.76
N PRO A 78 -4.86 14.52 -2.85
CA PRO A 78 -6.27 14.44 -3.21
C PRO A 78 -6.81 15.76 -3.73
N TRP A 79 -6.51 16.86 -3.04
CA TRP A 79 -6.92 18.22 -3.45
C TRP A 79 -6.32 18.62 -4.80
N GLY A 80 -5.04 18.31 -5.03
CA GLY A 80 -4.37 18.57 -6.32
C GLY A 80 -5.00 17.78 -7.46
N VAL A 81 -5.35 16.51 -7.24
CA VAL A 81 -6.05 15.67 -8.22
C VAL A 81 -7.43 16.25 -8.52
N GLU A 82 -8.24 16.60 -7.51
CA GLU A 82 -9.56 17.21 -7.70
C GLU A 82 -9.47 18.49 -8.53
N THR A 83 -8.49 19.36 -8.23
CA THR A 83 -8.28 20.62 -8.96
C THR A 83 -8.02 20.37 -10.45
N VAL A 84 -7.23 19.35 -10.81
CA VAL A 84 -6.96 19.00 -12.20
C VAL A 84 -8.19 18.39 -12.87
N LEU A 85 -8.89 17.49 -12.17
CA LEU A 85 -10.13 16.89 -12.70
C LEU A 85 -11.21 17.94 -13.00
N GLU A 86 -11.40 18.91 -12.12
CA GLU A 86 -12.31 20.03 -12.31
C GLU A 86 -11.90 20.87 -13.53
N ARG A 87 -10.62 21.24 -13.64
CA ARG A 87 -10.09 22.02 -14.76
C ARG A 87 -10.29 21.33 -16.10
N GLN A 88 -10.20 20.01 -16.12
CA GLN A 88 -10.42 19.19 -17.32
C GLN A 88 -11.90 18.82 -17.56
N GLY A 89 -12.82 19.25 -16.70
CA GLY A 89 -14.24 18.93 -16.82
C GLY A 89 -14.59 17.47 -16.53
N LEU A 90 -13.73 16.74 -15.84
CA LEU A 90 -13.89 15.33 -15.49
C LEU A 90 -14.76 15.11 -14.24
N CYS A 91 -15.88 15.83 -14.14
CA CYS A 91 -16.77 15.81 -12.96
C CYS A 91 -17.36 14.43 -12.61
N ARG A 92 -17.24 13.43 -13.51
CA ARG A 92 -17.66 12.05 -13.28
C ARG A 92 -16.72 11.28 -12.34
N VAL A 93 -15.49 11.77 -12.15
CA VAL A 93 -14.50 11.19 -11.25
C VAL A 93 -14.57 11.91 -9.91
N LYS A 94 -14.79 11.17 -8.83
CA LYS A 94 -14.80 11.71 -7.48
C LYS A 94 -13.60 11.18 -6.69
N VAL A 95 -12.92 12.03 -5.96
CA VAL A 95 -11.86 11.62 -5.05
C VAL A 95 -12.46 11.37 -3.67
N ILE A 96 -12.09 10.26 -3.05
CA ILE A 96 -12.38 9.94 -1.66
C ILE A 96 -11.04 9.92 -0.94
N ALA A 97 -10.86 10.82 0.00
CA ALA A 97 -9.60 11.05 0.69
C ALA A 97 -9.74 10.83 2.21
N PRO A 98 -9.84 9.58 2.69
CA PRO A 98 -9.81 9.34 4.12
C PRO A 98 -8.42 9.65 4.68
N GLU A 99 -8.38 10.24 5.87
CA GLU A 99 -7.15 10.47 6.60
C GLU A 99 -6.58 9.15 7.10
N LEU A 100 -5.31 8.88 6.84
CA LEU A 100 -4.65 7.64 7.26
C LEU A 100 -4.70 7.45 8.78
N GLU A 101 -4.53 8.53 9.55
CA GLU A 101 -4.50 8.51 11.02
C GLU A 101 -5.84 8.04 11.63
N THR A 102 -6.94 8.36 10.97
CA THR A 102 -8.29 8.00 11.43
C THR A 102 -8.95 6.88 10.61
N LEU A 103 -8.18 6.26 9.73
CA LEU A 103 -8.70 5.23 8.82
C LEU A 103 -9.43 4.08 9.54
N PRO A 104 -8.93 3.53 10.67
CA PRO A 104 -9.62 2.44 11.37
C PRO A 104 -11.00 2.81 11.91
N GLU A 105 -11.24 4.08 12.23
CA GLU A 105 -12.53 4.57 12.74
C GLU A 105 -13.51 4.90 11.62
N ARG A 106 -13.03 5.07 10.40
CA ARG A 106 -13.82 5.50 9.24
C ARG A 106 -14.09 4.41 8.23
N CYS A 107 -13.25 3.38 8.19
CA CYS A 107 -13.41 2.27 7.28
C CYS A 107 -14.22 1.15 7.91
N PRO A 108 -15.09 0.48 7.15
CA PRO A 108 -15.69 -0.77 7.61
C PRO A 108 -14.60 -1.84 7.77
N GLU A 109 -14.84 -2.79 8.67
CA GLU A 109 -13.94 -3.94 8.88
C GLU A 109 -12.44 -3.56 9.08
N PRO A 110 -12.09 -2.70 10.08
CA PRO A 110 -10.71 -2.24 10.25
C PRO A 110 -9.71 -3.37 10.51
N ASP A 111 -10.16 -4.47 11.13
CA ASP A 111 -9.36 -5.69 11.31
C ASP A 111 -9.00 -6.34 9.96
N LEU A 112 -9.95 -6.41 9.05
CA LEU A 112 -9.72 -6.93 7.69
C LEU A 112 -8.74 -6.05 6.92
N LEU A 113 -8.88 -4.72 7.03
CA LEU A 113 -7.98 -3.75 6.41
C LEU A 113 -6.54 -3.94 6.92
N PHE A 114 -6.37 -4.03 8.23
CA PHE A 114 -5.04 -4.19 8.81
C PHE A 114 -4.38 -5.51 8.40
N ARG A 115 -5.13 -6.60 8.38
CA ARG A 115 -4.64 -7.89 7.88
C ARG A 115 -4.28 -7.86 6.39
N ALA A 116 -4.97 -7.08 5.57
CA ALA A 116 -4.61 -6.88 4.16
C ALA A 116 -3.23 -6.21 4.00
N PHE A 117 -2.86 -5.29 4.89
CA PHE A 117 -1.49 -4.74 4.92
C PHE A 117 -0.48 -5.75 5.46
N LEU A 118 -0.80 -6.45 6.54
CA LEU A 118 0.10 -7.44 7.15
C LEU A 118 0.51 -8.54 6.18
N VAL A 119 -0.42 -9.10 5.42
CA VAL A 119 -0.09 -10.16 4.46
C VAL A 119 0.81 -9.65 3.34
N GLY A 120 0.61 -8.40 2.89
CA GLY A 120 1.50 -7.77 1.91
C GLY A 120 2.93 -7.63 2.42
N ASP A 121 3.10 -7.15 3.65
CA ASP A 121 4.41 -7.01 4.30
C ASP A 121 5.08 -8.37 4.52
N LEU A 122 4.34 -9.39 4.96
CA LEU A 122 4.88 -10.73 5.15
C LEU A 122 5.40 -11.31 3.83
N LEU A 123 4.63 -11.20 2.76
CA LEU A 123 5.05 -11.70 1.44
C LEU A 123 6.28 -10.96 0.91
N LEU A 124 6.43 -9.66 1.21
CA LEU A 124 7.65 -8.92 0.84
C LEU A 124 8.90 -9.40 1.60
N CYS A 125 8.74 -10.04 2.76
CA CYS A 125 9.84 -10.66 3.48
C CYS A 125 10.26 -12.02 2.90
N ALA A 126 9.39 -12.67 2.11
CA ALA A 126 9.70 -13.93 1.45
C ALA A 126 10.59 -13.70 0.20
N PRO A 127 11.41 -14.70 -0.18
CA PRO A 127 12.12 -14.68 -1.45
C PRO A 127 11.16 -14.45 -2.63
N PRO A 128 11.52 -13.66 -3.64
CA PRO A 128 10.64 -13.30 -4.74
C PRO A 128 10.00 -14.51 -5.45
N GLU A 129 10.77 -15.55 -5.67
CA GLU A 129 10.36 -16.79 -6.33
C GLU A 129 9.36 -17.64 -5.53
N GLN A 130 9.22 -17.37 -4.23
CA GLN A 130 8.29 -18.09 -3.34
C GLN A 130 7.02 -17.30 -3.05
N ARG A 131 6.98 -16.00 -3.36
CA ARG A 131 5.86 -15.10 -3.00
C ARG A 131 4.53 -15.59 -3.54
N ASP A 132 4.48 -16.01 -4.80
CA ASP A 132 3.25 -16.47 -5.43
C ASP A 132 2.74 -17.79 -4.83
N ALA A 133 3.67 -18.71 -4.49
CA ALA A 133 3.31 -19.97 -3.86
C ALA A 133 2.83 -19.80 -2.40
N LEU A 134 3.30 -18.76 -1.71
CA LEU A 134 2.93 -18.44 -0.34
C LEU A 134 1.70 -17.55 -0.24
N ALA A 135 1.29 -16.92 -1.35
CA ALA A 135 0.21 -15.95 -1.38
C ALA A 135 -1.15 -16.61 -1.08
N PRO A 136 -1.86 -16.22 0.01
CA PRO A 136 -3.23 -16.67 0.26
C PRO A 136 -4.19 -16.20 -0.84
N ALA A 137 -5.27 -16.97 -1.06
CA ALA A 137 -6.27 -16.65 -2.09
C ALA A 137 -7.08 -15.37 -1.78
N GLY A 138 -7.08 -14.90 -0.53
CA GLY A 138 -7.75 -13.69 -0.06
C GLY A 138 -7.07 -13.14 1.19
N VAL A 139 -7.70 -12.19 1.88
CA VAL A 139 -7.15 -11.67 3.14
C VAL A 139 -7.25 -12.75 4.22
N PRO A 140 -6.12 -13.27 4.72
CA PRO A 140 -6.12 -14.40 5.65
C PRO A 140 -6.59 -14.00 7.05
N GLY A 141 -7.05 -14.97 7.82
CA GLY A 141 -7.29 -14.83 9.25
C GLY A 141 -5.99 -14.69 10.05
N TRP A 142 -6.10 -14.31 11.34
CA TRP A 142 -4.92 -14.14 12.20
C TRP A 142 -4.07 -15.41 12.34
N ALA A 143 -4.71 -16.58 12.54
CA ALA A 143 -3.99 -17.86 12.65
C ALA A 143 -3.22 -18.22 11.38
N GLU A 144 -3.78 -17.88 10.22
CA GLU A 144 -3.13 -18.09 8.93
C GLU A 144 -1.95 -17.13 8.76
N LEU A 145 -2.08 -15.85 9.20
CA LEU A 145 -0.98 -14.89 9.22
C LEU A 145 0.16 -15.35 10.13
N GLU A 146 -0.14 -15.84 11.32
CA GLU A 146 0.85 -16.40 12.25
C GLU A 146 1.60 -17.59 11.62
N THR A 147 0.86 -18.48 10.96
CA THR A 147 1.44 -19.62 10.23
C THR A 147 2.34 -19.16 9.07
N LEU A 148 1.88 -18.19 8.29
CA LEU A 148 2.64 -17.60 7.19
C LEU A 148 3.92 -16.91 7.71
N ALA A 149 3.81 -16.14 8.79
CA ALA A 149 4.94 -15.46 9.41
C ALA A 149 6.00 -16.46 9.91
N ALA A 150 5.57 -17.53 10.57
CA ALA A 150 6.46 -18.58 11.05
C ALA A 150 7.16 -19.30 9.89
N HIS A 151 6.42 -19.59 8.80
CA HIS A 151 7.00 -20.20 7.60
C HIS A 151 8.06 -19.29 6.96
N ILE A 152 7.75 -18.02 6.75
CA ILE A 152 8.69 -17.04 6.18
C ILE A 152 9.91 -16.86 7.09
N GLY A 153 9.71 -16.78 8.41
CA GLY A 153 10.79 -16.67 9.40
C GLY A 153 11.73 -17.87 9.43
N ALA A 154 11.26 -19.04 9.01
CA ALA A 154 12.05 -20.26 8.90
C ALA A 154 12.90 -20.33 7.61
N ILE A 155 12.66 -19.45 6.61
CA ILE A 155 13.44 -19.40 5.38
C ILE A 155 14.80 -18.79 5.69
N PRO A 156 15.92 -19.50 5.49
CA PRO A 156 17.26 -18.98 5.75
C PRO A 156 17.51 -17.69 4.93
N PRO A 157 18.17 -16.69 5.51
CA PRO A 157 18.58 -15.52 4.75
C PRO A 157 19.71 -15.90 3.80
N GLU A 158 19.40 -15.96 2.51
CA GLU A 158 20.41 -16.16 1.46
C GLU A 158 20.78 -14.82 0.81
N GLY A 159 22.02 -14.72 0.34
CA GLY A 159 22.52 -13.59 -0.41
C GLY A 159 22.91 -12.36 0.41
N ARG A 160 23.17 -11.28 -0.29
CA ARG A 160 23.46 -9.97 0.31
C ARG A 160 22.16 -9.29 0.72
N THR A 161 22.17 -8.65 1.89
CA THR A 161 21.01 -7.93 2.40
C THR A 161 21.17 -6.43 2.21
N LEU A 162 20.15 -5.76 1.67
CA LEU A 162 20.07 -4.31 1.51
C LEU A 162 18.80 -3.78 2.19
N GLY A 163 18.99 -2.87 3.15
CA GLY A 163 17.89 -2.12 3.76
C GLY A 163 17.42 -1.00 2.83
N ILE A 164 16.11 -0.92 2.58
CA ILE A 164 15.51 0.17 1.82
C ILE A 164 14.69 1.01 2.79
N VAL A 165 14.99 2.31 2.84
CA VAL A 165 14.31 3.30 3.66
C VAL A 165 13.79 4.42 2.76
N GLY A 166 12.58 4.88 3.01
CA GLY A 166 11.95 5.97 2.25
C GLY A 166 10.46 6.09 2.55
N GLU A 167 9.81 6.99 1.87
CA GLU A 167 8.36 7.14 1.97
C GLU A 167 7.62 5.91 1.46
N PRO A 168 6.51 5.52 2.12
CA PRO A 168 5.72 4.36 1.71
C PRO A 168 5.34 4.39 0.23
N PHE A 169 4.92 5.54 -0.30
CA PHE A 169 4.58 5.69 -1.70
C PHE A 169 5.75 5.34 -2.62
N THR A 170 6.93 5.89 -2.36
CA THR A 170 8.14 5.63 -3.16
C THR A 170 8.60 4.18 -3.05
N LEU A 171 8.48 3.58 -1.85
CA LEU A 171 8.91 2.21 -1.60
C LEU A 171 8.02 1.15 -2.25
N PHE A 172 6.71 1.43 -2.39
CA PHE A 172 5.72 0.42 -2.76
C PHE A 172 5.03 0.66 -4.10
N THR A 173 5.13 1.86 -4.68
CA THR A 173 4.35 2.24 -5.85
C THR A 173 5.18 2.44 -7.12
N LEU A 174 6.39 2.97 -7.02
CA LEU A 174 7.27 3.23 -8.16
C LEU A 174 8.18 2.01 -8.41
N HIS A 175 7.61 0.95 -8.96
CA HIS A 175 8.31 -0.32 -9.13
C HIS A 175 9.02 -0.50 -10.47
N ASP A 176 9.18 0.52 -11.27
CA ASP A 176 9.89 0.37 -12.55
C ASP A 176 11.38 0.07 -12.33
N GLY A 177 11.61 -1.15 -11.88
CA GLY A 177 12.87 -1.84 -12.14
C GLY A 177 13.93 -1.83 -11.05
N VAL A 178 14.05 -0.85 -10.15
CA VAL A 178 15.21 -0.84 -9.24
C VAL A 178 15.16 -1.96 -8.19
N PRO A 179 14.05 -2.13 -7.44
CA PRO A 179 13.95 -3.26 -6.52
C PRO A 179 14.04 -4.62 -7.22
N ASP A 180 13.34 -4.78 -8.35
CA ASP A 180 13.32 -6.03 -9.10
C ASP A 180 14.71 -6.36 -9.68
N THR A 181 15.42 -5.34 -10.17
CA THR A 181 16.79 -5.51 -10.66
C THR A 181 17.72 -5.95 -9.53
N LEU A 182 17.63 -5.32 -8.36
CA LEU A 182 18.46 -5.71 -7.21
C LEU A 182 18.15 -7.14 -6.73
N GLU A 183 16.88 -7.53 -6.69
CA GLU A 183 16.48 -8.89 -6.34
C GLU A 183 16.98 -9.90 -7.38
N GLN A 184 16.92 -9.58 -8.69
CA GLN A 184 17.51 -10.41 -9.77
C GLN A 184 19.04 -10.52 -9.68
N GLU A 185 19.71 -9.51 -9.16
CA GLU A 185 21.15 -9.52 -8.88
C GLU A 185 21.51 -10.28 -7.58
N GLY A 186 20.53 -10.90 -6.93
CA GLY A 186 20.71 -11.70 -5.72
C GLY A 186 20.76 -10.89 -4.42
N TRP A 187 20.24 -9.66 -4.41
CA TRP A 187 20.05 -8.91 -3.18
C TRP A 187 18.74 -9.27 -2.49
N ARG A 188 18.80 -9.53 -1.20
CA ARG A 188 17.62 -9.58 -0.35
C ARG A 188 17.26 -8.16 0.11
N LEU A 189 16.07 -7.69 -0.27
CA LEU A 189 15.62 -6.36 0.11
C LEU A 189 14.82 -6.41 1.43
N LEU A 190 15.29 -5.67 2.42
CA LEU A 190 14.55 -5.42 3.66
C LEU A 190 13.88 -4.05 3.56
N ARG A 191 12.57 -4.06 3.45
CA ARG A 191 11.74 -2.85 3.45
C ARG A 191 11.12 -2.66 4.82
N ALA A 192 11.03 -1.40 5.28
CA ALA A 192 10.24 -1.08 6.46
C ALA A 192 8.77 -1.50 6.21
N PRO A 193 8.14 -2.29 7.11
CA PRO A 193 6.77 -2.75 6.90
C PRO A 193 5.78 -1.57 6.88
N LEU A 194 4.89 -1.56 5.89
CA LEU A 194 3.84 -0.54 5.80
C LEU A 194 2.83 -0.67 6.95
N SER A 195 2.52 -1.90 7.35
CA SER A 195 1.66 -2.18 8.49
C SER A 195 2.23 -1.66 9.82
N GLU A 196 3.56 -1.64 9.99
CA GLU A 196 4.22 -1.08 11.16
C GLU A 196 4.07 0.45 11.20
N TYR A 197 4.23 1.12 10.06
CA TYR A 197 3.99 2.55 9.93
C TYR A 197 2.53 2.91 10.25
N LEU A 198 1.56 2.20 9.67
CA LEU A 198 0.14 2.40 9.95
C LEU A 198 -0.20 2.12 11.42
N TRP A 199 0.35 1.05 11.98
CA TRP A 199 0.22 0.73 13.40
C TRP A 199 0.69 1.90 14.28
N PHE A 200 1.84 2.49 13.96
CA PHE A 200 2.38 3.62 14.70
C PHE A 200 1.43 4.83 14.63
N LEU A 201 0.97 5.20 13.42
CA LEU A 201 0.03 6.30 13.23
C LEU A 201 -1.27 6.09 14.01
N TRP A 202 -1.87 4.91 13.92
CA TRP A 202 -3.15 4.60 14.56
C TRP A 202 -3.04 4.52 16.07
N ARG A 203 -1.94 4.02 16.59
CA ARG A 203 -1.66 4.01 18.02
C ARG A 203 -1.53 5.44 18.56
N ASP A 204 -0.78 6.28 17.89
CA ASP A 204 -0.56 7.67 18.29
C ASP A 204 -1.84 8.50 18.17
N ALA A 205 -2.69 8.22 17.19
CA ALA A 205 -4.05 8.79 17.09
C ALA A 205 -5.02 8.22 18.14
N GLY A 206 -4.62 7.25 18.95
CA GLY A 206 -5.41 6.67 20.04
C GLY A 206 -6.48 5.69 19.58
N SER A 207 -6.33 5.07 18.41
CA SER A 207 -7.27 4.09 17.88
C SER A 207 -7.52 2.94 18.85
N SER A 208 -8.80 2.63 19.09
CA SER A 208 -9.21 1.53 19.96
C SER A 208 -8.85 0.17 19.36
N ALA A 209 -8.86 0.04 18.03
CA ALA A 209 -8.51 -1.17 17.31
C ALA A 209 -7.06 -1.61 17.58
N CYS A 210 -6.14 -0.65 17.72
CA CYS A 210 -4.74 -0.96 18.02
C CYS A 210 -4.54 -1.71 19.34
N ARG A 211 -5.36 -1.47 20.35
CA ARG A 211 -5.27 -2.19 21.62
C ARG A 211 -5.60 -3.68 21.48
N GLU A 212 -6.53 -3.98 20.58
CA GLU A 212 -6.97 -5.34 20.30
C GLU A 212 -5.91 -6.14 19.53
N TRP A 213 -5.14 -5.46 18.67
CA TRP A 213 -4.12 -6.10 17.81
C TRP A 213 -2.72 -6.16 18.43
N ALA A 214 -2.45 -5.42 19.51
CA ALA A 214 -1.11 -5.23 20.05
C ALA A 214 -0.34 -6.55 20.27
N GLY A 215 -0.92 -7.51 20.98
CA GLY A 215 -0.28 -8.80 21.24
C GLY A 215 -0.08 -9.63 19.97
N ARG A 216 -0.98 -9.54 19.00
CA ARG A 216 -0.89 -10.29 17.73
C ARG A 216 0.21 -9.74 16.84
N VAL A 217 0.36 -8.42 16.77
CA VAL A 217 1.44 -7.77 16.00
C VAL A 217 2.82 -8.12 16.56
N GLU A 218 2.94 -8.18 17.89
CA GLU A 218 4.18 -8.60 18.55
C GLU A 218 4.56 -10.05 18.19
N VAL A 219 3.61 -10.97 18.27
CA VAL A 219 3.81 -12.39 17.87
C VAL A 219 4.25 -12.50 16.40
N LEU A 220 3.60 -11.76 15.48
CA LEU A 220 3.97 -11.77 14.08
C LEU A 220 5.38 -11.20 13.86
N GLY A 221 5.75 -10.16 14.60
CA GLY A 221 7.09 -9.57 14.56
C GLY A 221 8.17 -10.57 14.95
N HIS A 222 7.97 -11.29 16.05
CA HIS A 222 8.90 -12.32 16.53
C HIS A 222 9.00 -13.48 15.54
N SER A 223 7.88 -14.00 15.05
CA SER A 223 7.84 -15.11 14.11
C SER A 223 8.59 -14.77 12.81
N ARG A 224 8.36 -13.57 12.26
CA ARG A 224 9.00 -13.08 11.04
C ARG A 224 10.52 -12.99 11.15
N LEU A 225 11.02 -12.61 12.32
CA LEU A 225 12.46 -12.45 12.57
C LEU A 225 13.16 -13.77 12.93
N GLY A 226 12.43 -14.86 13.01
CA GLY A 226 12.98 -16.16 13.42
C GLY A 226 13.47 -16.16 14.87
N ARG A 227 12.98 -15.23 15.69
CA ARG A 227 13.32 -15.17 17.13
C ARG A 227 12.33 -16.05 17.88
N SER A 228 12.83 -17.16 18.43
CA SER A 228 12.13 -17.88 19.50
C SER A 228 12.24 -17.07 20.78
N GLU A 229 11.15 -16.93 21.53
CA GLU A 229 11.19 -16.43 22.90
C GLU A 229 12.16 -17.21 23.78
#